data_837d837ca9db5087612bf09d560b2d2f
#
_entry.id   837d837ca9db5087612bf09d560b2d2f
#
_cell.length_a   1.000
_cell.length_b   1.000
_cell.length_c   1.000
_cell.angle_alpha   90.00
_cell.angle_beta   90.00
_cell.angle_gamma   90.00
#
_symmetry.space_group_name_H-M   'P 1'
#
loop_
_entity.id
_entity.type
_entity.pdbx_description
1 polymer ?
#
loop_
_entity_poly.entity_id
_entity_poly.type
_entity_poly.pdbx_seq_one_letter_code
_entity_poly.pdbx_strand_id
1 'polypeptide(L)'
;MENILEINNLRKSYKDVLILDDVNFSLKPKEIVGLVGANGAGKTTLMKTILGFIFKDSGEVKFLNDQSYSNKHELMSKIGFLVDTRLYENLTAEENIQIQILYRNLKNEKETWDRANYLLELVGLKGVKKKVSDYSFGMKQRLSLTLALLGDVKLLILDEPFVGLDPNGINGVKKFIKEIVEKEEIALLISSHQMKEIDELCDRFLFLENKKIRNHNLNKEKMFIIEISNKTPNLEINDKNIVLKDNKILVSDKNQLNKTFKILADKNIEIKDILIESDSINKLFDEVQNEKNS
;
A
#
# COMPACT_ATOMS: atom_id res chain seq x y z
N MET A 1 -1.01 -20.41 -6.24
CA MET A 1 -0.19 -19.46 -7.02
C MET A 1 1.12 -19.30 -6.29
N GLU A 2 2.24 -19.28 -7.02
CA GLU A 2 3.55 -19.05 -6.41
C GLU A 2 3.71 -17.61 -5.96
N ASN A 3 4.50 -17.40 -4.91
CA ASN A 3 4.77 -16.06 -4.41
C ASN A 3 5.72 -15.30 -5.35
N ILE A 4 5.49 -14.01 -5.53
CA ILE A 4 6.40 -13.12 -6.27
C ILE A 4 7.62 -12.77 -5.41
N LEU A 5 7.39 -12.51 -4.13
CA LEU A 5 8.42 -12.20 -3.14
C LEU A 5 8.23 -13.08 -1.91
N GLU A 6 9.34 -13.63 -1.39
CA GLU A 6 9.36 -14.35 -0.12
C GLU A 6 10.52 -13.84 0.74
N ILE A 7 10.22 -13.60 2.00
CA ILE A 7 11.20 -13.17 3.00
C ILE A 7 11.10 -14.08 4.20
N ASN A 8 12.23 -14.69 4.57
CA ASN A 8 12.33 -15.63 5.68
C ASN A 8 13.47 -15.24 6.61
N ASN A 9 13.15 -15.04 7.88
CA ASN A 9 14.06 -14.76 8.99
C ASN A 9 15.05 -13.61 8.69
N LEU A 10 14.60 -12.59 7.96
CA LEU A 10 15.44 -11.49 7.54
C LEU A 10 15.89 -10.66 8.75
N ARG A 11 17.20 -10.43 8.82
CA ARG A 11 17.83 -9.62 9.86
C ARG A 11 18.73 -8.56 9.25
N LYS A 12 18.68 -7.35 9.84
CA LYS A 12 19.52 -6.23 9.43
C LYS A 12 19.88 -5.32 10.59
N SER A 13 21.17 -5.03 10.71
CA SER A 13 21.72 -4.07 11.66
C SER A 13 22.56 -3.01 10.93
N TYR A 14 22.68 -1.85 11.52
CA TYR A 14 23.71 -0.86 11.17
C TYR A 14 24.66 -0.72 12.35
N LYS A 15 25.92 -1.14 12.18
CA LYS A 15 26.88 -1.28 13.28
C LYS A 15 26.22 -2.15 14.38
N ASP A 16 26.08 -1.61 15.58
CA ASP A 16 25.52 -2.31 16.74
C ASP A 16 24.02 -2.10 16.92
N VAL A 17 23.38 -1.35 16.02
CA VAL A 17 21.93 -1.07 16.10
C VAL A 17 21.16 -2.02 15.21
N LEU A 18 20.41 -2.94 15.81
CA LEU A 18 19.49 -3.84 15.14
C LEU A 18 18.27 -3.04 14.61
N ILE A 19 17.95 -3.17 13.34
CA ILE A 19 16.82 -2.47 12.68
C ILE A 19 15.71 -3.45 12.32
N LEU A 20 16.06 -4.62 11.78
CA LEU A 20 15.12 -5.68 11.40
C LEU A 20 15.54 -6.96 12.12
N ASP A 21 14.58 -7.65 12.72
CA ASP A 21 14.80 -8.87 13.50
C ASP A 21 13.73 -9.90 13.14
N ASP A 22 14.14 -11.02 12.55
CA ASP A 22 13.27 -12.14 12.20
C ASP A 22 12.04 -11.74 11.38
N VAL A 23 12.26 -10.94 10.31
CA VAL A 23 11.19 -10.48 9.43
C VAL A 23 10.78 -11.59 8.48
N ASN A 24 9.47 -11.91 8.46
CA ASN A 24 8.89 -12.99 7.68
C ASN A 24 7.60 -12.54 7.01
N PHE A 25 7.52 -12.58 5.69
CA PHE A 25 6.30 -12.40 4.89
C PHE A 25 6.50 -12.79 3.43
N SER A 26 5.41 -12.88 2.68
CA SER A 26 5.44 -13.08 1.23
C SER A 26 4.46 -12.16 0.52
N LEU A 27 4.62 -11.98 -0.79
CA LEU A 27 3.71 -11.25 -1.67
C LEU A 27 3.28 -12.15 -2.83
N LYS A 28 1.98 -12.11 -3.16
CA LYS A 28 1.40 -12.85 -4.28
C LYS A 28 1.17 -11.93 -5.49
N PRO A 29 1.02 -12.48 -6.71
CA PRO A 29 0.56 -11.70 -7.85
C PRO A 29 -0.76 -10.98 -7.55
N LYS A 30 -0.91 -9.75 -8.04
CA LYS A 30 -2.08 -8.87 -7.85
C LYS A 30 -2.32 -8.41 -6.40
N GLU A 31 -1.46 -8.78 -5.47
CA GLU A 31 -1.62 -8.43 -4.07
C GLU A 31 -1.03 -7.04 -3.78
N ILE A 32 -1.80 -6.17 -3.16
CA ILE A 32 -1.37 -4.87 -2.67
C ILE A 32 -1.20 -4.94 -1.15
N VAL A 33 0.02 -4.83 -0.68
CA VAL A 33 0.37 -4.95 0.74
C VAL A 33 0.91 -3.63 1.28
N GLY A 34 0.24 -3.11 2.30
CA GLY A 34 0.66 -1.91 3.02
C GLY A 34 1.71 -2.23 4.09
N LEU A 35 2.83 -1.53 4.07
CA LEU A 35 3.85 -1.59 5.12
C LEU A 35 3.71 -0.37 6.03
N VAL A 36 3.21 -0.59 7.24
CA VAL A 36 2.92 0.45 8.22
C VAL A 36 3.90 0.37 9.39
N GLY A 37 4.26 1.51 9.93
CA GLY A 37 5.14 1.63 11.07
C GLY A 37 5.55 3.07 11.30
N ALA A 38 5.98 3.40 12.51
CA ALA A 38 6.40 4.74 12.85
C ALA A 38 7.59 5.21 11.99
N ASN A 39 7.83 6.52 11.98
CA ASN A 39 9.04 7.06 11.37
C ASN A 39 10.28 6.50 12.07
N GLY A 40 11.24 6.02 11.29
CA GLY A 40 12.43 5.34 11.81
C GLY A 40 12.24 3.86 12.22
N ALA A 41 11.05 3.26 12.04
CA ALA A 41 10.83 1.85 12.37
C ALA A 41 11.62 0.86 11.49
N GLY A 42 12.18 1.31 10.34
CA GLY A 42 12.96 0.46 9.44
C GLY A 42 12.27 0.15 8.11
N LYS A 43 11.12 0.78 7.77
CA LYS A 43 10.38 0.55 6.51
C LYS A 43 11.28 0.70 5.28
N THR A 44 11.91 1.86 5.14
CA THR A 44 12.86 2.13 4.04
C THR A 44 14.06 1.18 4.05
N THR A 45 14.56 0.79 5.22
CA THR A 45 15.64 -0.21 5.35
C THR A 45 15.18 -1.57 4.82
N LEU A 46 13.98 -2.01 5.16
CA LEU A 46 13.40 -3.25 4.63
C LEU A 46 13.28 -3.20 3.11
N MET A 47 12.70 -2.14 2.57
CA MET A 47 12.55 -1.96 1.12
C MET A 47 13.90 -1.94 0.40
N LYS A 48 14.89 -1.20 0.92
CA LYS A 48 16.25 -1.17 0.35
C LYS A 48 16.94 -2.54 0.43
N THR A 49 16.69 -3.31 1.48
CA THR A 49 17.22 -4.68 1.59
C THR A 49 16.59 -5.61 0.55
N ILE A 50 15.28 -5.50 0.32
CA ILE A 50 14.59 -6.23 -0.74
C ILE A 50 15.12 -5.84 -2.12
N LEU A 51 15.42 -4.57 -2.35
CA LEU A 51 15.98 -4.07 -3.61
C LEU A 51 17.47 -4.44 -3.80
N GLY A 52 18.11 -5.06 -2.80
CA GLY A 52 19.55 -5.37 -2.86
C GLY A 52 20.45 -4.15 -2.73
N PHE A 53 19.92 -2.96 -2.40
CA PHE A 53 20.70 -1.74 -2.18
C PHE A 53 21.46 -1.77 -0.85
N ILE A 54 20.99 -2.60 0.07
CA ILE A 54 21.59 -2.82 1.39
C ILE A 54 21.70 -4.32 1.60
N PHE A 55 22.89 -4.78 2.02
CA PHE A 55 23.10 -6.19 2.35
C PHE A 55 22.40 -6.54 3.65
N LYS A 56 21.69 -7.66 3.65
CA LYS A 56 21.15 -8.29 4.87
C LYS A 56 22.27 -8.91 5.70
N ASP A 57 22.06 -9.03 7.00
CA ASP A 57 23.01 -9.71 7.89
C ASP A 57 22.76 -11.24 7.87
N SER A 58 21.47 -11.64 7.86
CA SER A 58 21.06 -13.04 7.76
C SER A 58 19.63 -13.15 7.19
N GLY A 59 19.16 -14.39 7.02
CA GLY A 59 17.86 -14.70 6.46
C GLY A 59 17.86 -14.79 4.93
N GLU A 60 16.70 -14.94 4.34
CA GLU A 60 16.54 -15.12 2.90
C GLU A 60 15.56 -14.12 2.32
N VAL A 61 15.84 -13.66 1.10
CA VAL A 61 14.93 -12.92 0.24
C VAL A 61 14.92 -13.61 -1.11
N LYS A 62 13.75 -14.03 -1.57
CA LYS A 62 13.57 -14.64 -2.90
C LYS A 62 12.61 -13.78 -3.72
N PHE A 63 13.00 -13.49 -4.93
CA PHE A 63 12.14 -12.89 -5.93
C PHE A 63 12.01 -13.85 -7.10
N LEU A 64 10.75 -14.22 -7.47
CA LEU A 64 10.45 -15.23 -8.45
C LEU A 64 11.22 -16.54 -8.19
N ASN A 65 11.20 -17.02 -6.94
CA ASN A 65 11.90 -18.20 -6.44
C ASN A 65 13.45 -18.17 -6.52
N ASP A 66 14.05 -17.02 -6.80
CA ASP A 66 15.50 -16.88 -6.92
C ASP A 66 16.08 -16.00 -5.80
N GLN A 67 17.03 -16.55 -5.02
CA GLN A 67 17.71 -15.84 -3.94
C GLN A 67 18.82 -14.90 -4.45
N SER A 68 19.33 -15.17 -5.64
CA SER A 68 20.43 -14.42 -6.26
C SER A 68 19.92 -13.32 -7.20
N TYR A 69 18.61 -13.02 -7.18
CA TYR A 69 17.95 -12.10 -8.10
C TYR A 69 18.62 -10.72 -8.16
N SER A 70 19.14 -10.23 -7.02
CA SER A 70 19.80 -8.91 -6.95
C SER A 70 21.07 -8.81 -7.78
N ASN A 71 21.69 -9.95 -8.12
CA ASN A 71 22.85 -10.04 -8.99
C ASN A 71 22.48 -10.35 -10.46
N LYS A 72 21.20 -10.50 -10.77
CA LYS A 72 20.70 -10.83 -12.10
C LYS A 72 19.93 -9.67 -12.68
N HIS A 73 20.54 -9.01 -13.65
CA HIS A 73 19.93 -7.84 -14.30
C HIS A 73 18.53 -8.13 -14.86
N GLU A 74 18.32 -9.30 -15.44
CA GLU A 74 17.03 -9.70 -15.98
C GLU A 74 15.91 -9.75 -14.91
N LEU A 75 16.22 -10.21 -13.71
CA LEU A 75 15.28 -10.24 -12.60
C LEU A 75 15.11 -8.84 -11.98
N MET A 76 16.20 -8.11 -11.79
CA MET A 76 16.13 -6.74 -11.27
C MET A 76 15.34 -5.80 -12.18
N SER A 77 15.39 -6.00 -13.51
CA SER A 77 14.58 -5.21 -14.45
C SER A 77 13.08 -5.45 -14.32
N LYS A 78 12.65 -6.53 -13.64
CA LYS A 78 11.23 -6.82 -13.33
C LYS A 78 10.79 -6.24 -11.99
N ILE A 79 11.64 -5.51 -11.29
CA ILE A 79 11.30 -4.79 -10.06
C ILE A 79 11.22 -3.31 -10.38
N GLY A 80 10.02 -2.75 -10.22
CA GLY A 80 9.80 -1.30 -10.22
C GLY A 80 9.90 -0.77 -8.81
N PHE A 81 10.46 0.42 -8.63
CA PHE A 81 10.56 1.00 -7.29
C PHE A 81 10.55 2.52 -7.30
N LEU A 82 10.04 3.07 -6.20
CA LEU A 82 10.09 4.48 -5.85
C LEU A 82 10.60 4.56 -4.40
N VAL A 83 11.92 4.43 -4.25
CA VAL A 83 12.62 4.49 -2.96
C VAL A 83 13.84 5.37 -3.15
N ASP A 84 13.89 6.53 -2.50
CA ASP A 84 14.92 7.56 -2.67
C ASP A 84 15.17 7.94 -4.15
N THR A 85 14.15 7.82 -4.99
CA THR A 85 14.28 8.08 -6.43
C THR A 85 14.27 9.58 -6.70
N ARG A 86 15.17 10.04 -7.56
CA ARG A 86 15.24 11.43 -7.99
C ARG A 86 15.05 11.53 -9.50
N LEU A 87 14.29 12.54 -9.91
CA LEU A 87 14.13 12.91 -11.31
C LEU A 87 15.28 13.85 -11.75
N TYR A 88 15.62 13.76 -13.00
CA TYR A 88 16.52 14.74 -13.63
C TYR A 88 15.70 15.99 -13.99
N GLU A 89 15.66 16.94 -13.06
CA GLU A 89 14.76 18.10 -13.14
C GLU A 89 15.03 19.02 -14.32
N ASN A 90 16.27 19.10 -14.81
CA ASN A 90 16.66 19.89 -15.96
C ASN A 90 16.25 19.27 -17.30
N LEU A 91 15.69 18.07 -17.29
CA LEU A 91 15.27 17.31 -18.46
C LEU A 91 13.75 17.25 -18.55
N THR A 92 13.23 16.90 -19.73
CA THR A 92 11.82 16.60 -19.98
C THR A 92 11.44 15.22 -19.45
N ALA A 93 10.15 14.87 -19.44
CA ALA A 93 9.68 13.53 -19.10
C ALA A 93 10.25 12.46 -20.05
N GLU A 94 10.25 12.74 -21.35
CA GLU A 94 10.77 11.83 -22.38
C GLU A 94 12.27 11.55 -22.19
N GLU A 95 13.08 12.58 -21.88
CA GLU A 95 14.50 12.43 -21.60
C GLU A 95 14.76 11.63 -20.31
N ASN A 96 13.94 11.82 -19.26
CA ASN A 96 13.98 11.01 -18.05
C ASN A 96 13.65 9.54 -18.36
N ILE A 97 12.67 9.27 -19.21
CA ILE A 97 12.31 7.93 -19.67
C ILE A 97 13.48 7.32 -20.46
N GLN A 98 14.08 8.05 -21.38
CA GLN A 98 15.24 7.58 -22.15
C GLN A 98 16.40 7.16 -21.25
N ILE A 99 16.72 7.97 -20.23
CA ILE A 99 17.76 7.62 -19.26
C ILE A 99 17.39 6.33 -18.50
N GLN A 100 16.14 6.19 -18.10
CA GLN A 100 15.67 5.01 -17.37
C GLN A 100 15.72 3.74 -18.24
N ILE A 101 15.37 3.85 -19.53
CA ILE A 101 15.49 2.75 -20.50
C ILE A 101 16.96 2.29 -20.61
N LEU A 102 17.89 3.24 -20.76
CA LEU A 102 19.30 2.95 -20.86
C LEU A 102 19.87 2.36 -19.56
N TYR A 103 19.54 2.98 -18.41
CA TYR A 103 20.01 2.53 -17.11
C TYR A 103 19.56 1.12 -16.77
N ARG A 104 18.28 0.82 -17.03
CA ARG A 104 17.70 -0.51 -16.79
C ARG A 104 17.97 -1.49 -17.94
N ASN A 105 18.71 -1.07 -18.99
CA ASN A 105 19.00 -1.90 -20.16
C ASN A 105 17.76 -2.64 -20.67
N LEU A 106 16.62 -1.92 -20.81
CA LEU A 106 15.38 -2.52 -21.23
C LEU A 106 15.49 -2.89 -22.70
N LYS A 107 15.31 -4.19 -22.95
CA LYS A 107 15.32 -4.75 -24.32
C LYS A 107 14.05 -4.29 -25.05
N ASN A 108 14.13 -4.25 -26.39
CA ASN A 108 13.03 -3.82 -27.27
C ASN A 108 12.59 -2.36 -27.00
N GLU A 109 13.40 -1.45 -27.53
CA GLU A 109 13.17 0.00 -27.38
C GLU A 109 11.77 0.43 -27.82
N LYS A 110 11.26 -0.11 -28.92
CA LYS A 110 9.92 0.21 -29.42
C LYS A 110 8.83 -0.16 -28.42
N GLU A 111 8.81 -1.40 -27.92
CA GLU A 111 7.80 -1.83 -26.94
C GLU A 111 7.91 -1.02 -25.65
N THR A 112 9.13 -0.68 -25.22
CA THR A 112 9.36 0.12 -24.02
C THR A 112 8.82 1.54 -24.20
N TRP A 113 8.99 2.15 -25.39
CA TRP A 113 8.40 3.45 -25.71
C TRP A 113 6.89 3.40 -25.85
N ASP A 114 6.32 2.37 -26.47
CA ASP A 114 4.87 2.17 -26.52
C ASP A 114 4.32 2.05 -25.09
N ARG A 115 5.00 1.32 -24.23
CA ARG A 115 4.70 1.21 -22.80
C ARG A 115 4.77 2.57 -22.10
N ALA A 116 5.84 3.32 -22.29
CA ALA A 116 6.03 4.64 -21.70
C ALA A 116 4.91 5.60 -22.11
N ASN A 117 4.56 5.64 -23.40
CA ASN A 117 3.48 6.46 -23.91
C ASN A 117 2.13 6.10 -23.31
N TYR A 118 1.83 4.80 -23.18
CA TYR A 118 0.63 4.31 -22.49
C TYR A 118 0.57 4.80 -21.04
N LEU A 119 1.66 4.63 -20.28
CA LEU A 119 1.73 5.08 -18.89
C LEU A 119 1.61 6.59 -18.75
N LEU A 120 2.28 7.37 -19.62
CA LEU A 120 2.18 8.83 -19.63
C LEU A 120 0.75 9.30 -19.93
N GLU A 121 0.02 8.60 -20.79
CA GLU A 121 -1.39 8.89 -21.09
C GLU A 121 -2.26 8.64 -19.85
N LEU A 122 -2.10 7.50 -19.19
CA LEU A 122 -2.84 7.15 -17.97
C LEU A 122 -2.63 8.17 -16.84
N VAL A 123 -1.42 8.69 -16.70
CA VAL A 123 -1.10 9.69 -15.65
C VAL A 123 -1.32 11.14 -16.10
N GLY A 124 -1.79 11.37 -17.33
CA GLY A 124 -2.07 12.71 -17.86
C GLY A 124 -0.82 13.57 -18.10
N LEU A 125 0.29 12.93 -18.47
CA LEU A 125 1.56 13.60 -18.78
C LEU A 125 1.99 13.46 -20.24
N LYS A 126 1.22 12.76 -21.08
CA LYS A 126 1.52 12.59 -22.50
C LYS A 126 1.59 13.95 -23.22
N GLY A 127 2.65 14.16 -23.96
CA GLY A 127 2.85 15.38 -24.77
C GLY A 127 3.24 16.64 -23.97
N VAL A 128 3.53 16.51 -22.67
CA VAL A 128 4.01 17.64 -21.86
C VAL A 128 5.49 17.85 -22.13
N LYS A 129 5.83 18.95 -22.88
CA LYS A 129 7.20 19.23 -23.37
C LYS A 129 8.06 20.09 -22.43
N LYS A 130 7.50 20.57 -21.30
CA LYS A 130 8.26 21.38 -20.34
C LYS A 130 9.22 20.51 -19.51
N LYS A 131 10.25 21.15 -18.95
CA LYS A 131 11.20 20.49 -18.05
C LYS A 131 10.52 20.05 -16.76
N VAL A 132 11.06 19.00 -16.15
CA VAL A 132 10.56 18.47 -14.88
C VAL A 132 10.70 19.46 -13.73
N SER A 133 11.66 20.42 -13.79
CA SER A 133 11.73 21.55 -12.86
C SER A 133 10.42 22.33 -12.76
N ASP A 134 9.70 22.46 -13.89
CA ASP A 134 8.45 23.23 -14.00
C ASP A 134 7.19 22.39 -13.70
N TYR A 135 7.38 21.14 -13.26
CA TYR A 135 6.28 20.27 -12.86
C TYR A 135 5.82 20.58 -11.44
N SER A 136 4.49 20.49 -11.22
CA SER A 136 3.98 20.43 -9.85
C SER A 136 4.48 19.16 -9.16
N PHE A 137 4.42 19.14 -7.83
CA PHE A 137 4.82 17.96 -7.06
C PHE A 137 4.07 16.71 -7.53
N GLY A 138 2.75 16.80 -7.73
CA GLY A 138 1.94 15.69 -8.23
C GLY A 138 2.31 15.25 -9.66
N MET A 139 2.77 16.15 -10.52
CA MET A 139 3.29 15.77 -11.84
C MET A 139 4.61 15.02 -11.71
N LYS A 140 5.52 15.46 -10.82
CA LYS A 140 6.78 14.77 -10.54
C LYS A 140 6.52 13.36 -10.01
N GLN A 141 5.57 13.22 -9.08
CA GLN A 141 5.20 11.93 -8.49
C GLN A 141 4.65 10.96 -9.55
N ARG A 142 3.74 11.45 -10.42
CA ARG A 142 3.20 10.65 -11.53
C ARG A 142 4.25 10.22 -12.55
N LEU A 143 5.21 11.09 -12.84
CA LEU A 143 6.35 10.72 -13.69
C LEU A 143 7.23 9.66 -13.01
N SER A 144 7.53 9.80 -11.71
CA SER A 144 8.31 8.80 -10.97
C SER A 144 7.65 7.43 -10.98
N LEU A 145 6.32 7.36 -10.82
CA LEU A 145 5.57 6.11 -10.94
C LEU A 145 5.63 5.54 -12.37
N THR A 146 5.55 6.40 -13.39
CA THR A 146 5.74 5.99 -14.79
C THR A 146 7.10 5.33 -14.99
N LEU A 147 8.18 5.95 -14.49
CA LEU A 147 9.53 5.41 -14.60
C LEU A 147 9.69 4.08 -13.85
N ALA A 148 9.07 3.93 -12.68
CA ALA A 148 9.08 2.68 -11.91
C ALA A 148 8.40 1.51 -12.67
N LEU A 149 7.39 1.81 -13.48
CA LEU A 149 6.57 0.84 -14.21
C LEU A 149 7.03 0.56 -15.65
N LEU A 150 8.18 1.10 -16.07
CA LEU A 150 8.76 0.77 -17.37
C LEU A 150 9.22 -0.70 -17.41
N GLY A 151 9.01 -1.36 -18.54
CA GLY A 151 9.36 -2.77 -18.73
C GLY A 151 8.30 -3.74 -18.18
N ASP A 152 8.67 -5.04 -18.08
CA ASP A 152 7.81 -6.12 -17.57
C ASP A 152 7.93 -6.24 -16.04
N VAL A 153 7.29 -5.32 -15.31
CA VAL A 153 7.34 -5.27 -13.84
C VAL A 153 6.47 -6.36 -13.22
N LYS A 154 7.02 -7.13 -12.28
CA LYS A 154 6.29 -8.14 -11.48
C LYS A 154 6.18 -7.75 -10.00
N LEU A 155 7.11 -6.95 -9.51
CA LEU A 155 7.11 -6.42 -8.16
C LEU A 155 7.25 -4.91 -8.21
N LEU A 156 6.36 -4.18 -7.55
CA LEU A 156 6.45 -2.73 -7.38
C LEU A 156 6.66 -2.39 -5.90
N ILE A 157 7.65 -1.56 -5.59
CA ILE A 157 7.96 -1.12 -4.22
C ILE A 157 7.87 0.40 -4.15
N LEU A 158 6.95 0.92 -3.36
CA LEU A 158 6.68 2.35 -3.23
C LEU A 158 6.88 2.80 -1.78
N ASP A 159 7.86 3.67 -1.55
CA ASP A 159 8.10 4.27 -0.24
C ASP A 159 7.44 5.64 -0.17
N GLU A 160 6.39 5.77 0.66
CA GLU A 160 5.63 7.00 0.92
C GLU A 160 5.15 7.72 -0.37
N PRO A 161 4.47 7.05 -1.32
CA PRO A 161 4.21 7.62 -2.65
C PRO A 161 3.17 8.75 -2.66
N PHE A 162 2.47 8.99 -1.56
CA PHE A 162 1.41 10.02 -1.46
C PHE A 162 1.86 11.30 -0.76
N VAL A 163 3.07 11.32 -0.19
CA VAL A 163 3.59 12.51 0.49
C VAL A 163 3.57 13.72 -0.43
N GLY A 164 2.98 14.83 0.04
CA GLY A 164 2.93 16.10 -0.67
C GLY A 164 1.88 16.19 -1.80
N LEU A 165 1.03 15.16 -1.95
CA LEU A 165 -0.12 15.22 -2.85
C LEU A 165 -1.34 15.81 -2.13
N ASP A 166 -2.16 16.53 -2.88
CA ASP A 166 -3.51 16.92 -2.46
C ASP A 166 -4.47 15.70 -2.54
N PRO A 167 -5.65 15.75 -1.92
CA PRO A 167 -6.59 14.63 -1.91
C PRO A 167 -6.98 14.12 -3.31
N ASN A 168 -7.12 15.02 -4.29
CA ASN A 168 -7.41 14.64 -5.67
C ASN A 168 -6.23 13.91 -6.32
N GLY A 169 -5.01 14.37 -6.06
CA GLY A 169 -3.78 13.72 -6.50
C GLY A 169 -3.63 12.31 -5.92
N ILE A 170 -3.89 12.15 -4.61
CA ILE A 170 -3.89 10.84 -3.95
C ILE A 170 -4.89 9.88 -4.61
N ASN A 171 -6.13 10.32 -4.82
CA ASN A 171 -7.16 9.49 -5.45
C ASN A 171 -6.80 9.10 -6.90
N GLY A 172 -6.21 10.02 -7.66
CA GLY A 172 -5.73 9.73 -9.02
C GLY A 172 -4.63 8.68 -9.03
N VAL A 173 -3.65 8.79 -8.12
CA VAL A 173 -2.56 7.81 -8.00
C VAL A 173 -3.07 6.46 -7.50
N LYS A 174 -3.98 6.41 -6.52
CA LYS A 174 -4.61 5.16 -6.06
C LYS A 174 -5.32 4.42 -7.20
N LYS A 175 -6.13 5.15 -7.99
CA LYS A 175 -6.85 4.56 -9.13
C LYS A 175 -5.88 3.99 -10.16
N PHE A 176 -4.85 4.74 -10.50
CA PHE A 176 -3.80 4.31 -11.42
C PHE A 176 -3.09 3.04 -10.92
N ILE A 177 -2.68 3.00 -9.65
CA ILE A 177 -2.02 1.84 -9.04
C ILE A 177 -2.94 0.60 -9.10
N LYS A 178 -4.22 0.72 -8.69
CA LYS A 178 -5.17 -0.41 -8.73
C LYS A 178 -5.33 -0.97 -10.13
N GLU A 179 -5.50 -0.10 -11.12
CA GLU A 179 -5.68 -0.51 -12.52
C GLU A 179 -4.46 -1.29 -13.03
N ILE A 180 -3.25 -0.79 -12.79
CA ILE A 180 -2.01 -1.42 -13.27
C ILE A 180 -1.73 -2.74 -12.54
N VAL A 181 -1.88 -2.78 -11.22
CA VAL A 181 -1.65 -3.98 -10.41
C VAL A 181 -2.57 -5.12 -10.85
N GLU A 182 -3.86 -4.84 -11.04
CA GLU A 182 -4.84 -5.85 -11.44
C GLU A 182 -4.59 -6.34 -12.87
N LYS A 183 -4.39 -5.40 -13.81
CA LYS A 183 -4.23 -5.72 -15.24
C LYS A 183 -2.94 -6.50 -15.53
N GLU A 184 -1.86 -6.20 -14.83
CA GLU A 184 -0.52 -6.71 -15.13
C GLU A 184 -0.01 -7.74 -14.12
N GLU A 185 -0.87 -8.13 -13.18
CA GLU A 185 -0.57 -9.15 -12.16
C GLU A 185 0.64 -8.79 -11.28
N ILE A 186 0.85 -7.49 -11.04
CA ILE A 186 1.97 -6.99 -10.24
C ILE A 186 1.70 -7.26 -8.75
N ALA A 187 2.73 -7.66 -7.99
CA ALA A 187 2.72 -7.59 -6.53
C ALA A 187 3.19 -6.20 -6.10
N LEU A 188 2.49 -5.56 -5.17
CA LEU A 188 2.84 -4.22 -4.68
C LEU A 188 3.13 -4.24 -3.17
N LEU A 189 4.28 -3.69 -2.80
CA LEU A 189 4.59 -3.30 -1.42
C LEU A 189 4.63 -1.78 -1.33
N ILE A 190 3.73 -1.19 -0.56
CA ILE A 190 3.60 0.25 -0.40
C ILE A 190 3.73 0.66 1.06
N SER A 191 4.62 1.62 1.36
CA SER A 191 4.69 2.19 2.70
C SER A 191 3.85 3.45 2.83
N SER A 192 3.30 3.67 4.01
CA SER A 192 2.79 4.97 4.44
C SER A 192 2.89 5.08 5.96
N HIS A 193 3.11 6.31 6.43
CA HIS A 193 2.94 6.65 7.84
C HIS A 193 1.50 7.09 8.14
N GLN A 194 0.68 7.31 7.12
CA GLN A 194 -0.74 7.68 7.21
C GLN A 194 -1.61 6.56 6.65
N MET A 195 -2.15 5.74 7.53
CA MET A 195 -2.91 4.56 7.17
C MET A 195 -4.14 4.85 6.30
N LYS A 196 -4.82 5.97 6.57
CA LYS A 196 -5.99 6.43 5.78
C LYS A 196 -5.68 6.60 4.29
N GLU A 197 -4.42 6.88 3.95
CA GLU A 197 -4.02 7.02 2.55
C GLU A 197 -3.99 5.70 1.80
N ILE A 198 -3.69 4.59 2.49
CA ILE A 198 -3.50 3.26 1.86
C ILE A 198 -4.58 2.24 2.22
N ASP A 199 -5.48 2.54 3.15
CA ASP A 199 -6.52 1.63 3.65
C ASP A 199 -7.40 1.07 2.51
N GLU A 200 -7.95 1.93 1.68
CA GLU A 200 -8.79 1.53 0.54
C GLU A 200 -8.02 0.85 -0.61
N LEU A 201 -6.69 0.99 -0.60
CA LEU A 201 -5.82 0.48 -1.66
C LEU A 201 -5.36 -0.94 -1.37
N CYS A 202 -5.01 -1.23 -0.11
CA CYS A 202 -4.36 -2.47 0.28
C CYS A 202 -5.32 -3.64 0.51
N ASP A 203 -4.84 -4.85 0.27
CA ASP A 203 -5.54 -6.10 0.58
C ASP A 203 -5.26 -6.56 2.02
N ARG A 204 -4.05 -6.28 2.52
CA ARG A 204 -3.62 -6.52 3.91
C ARG A 204 -2.49 -5.57 4.30
N PHE A 205 -2.18 -5.57 5.60
CA PHE A 205 -1.10 -4.75 6.17
C PHE A 205 -0.04 -5.59 6.89
N LEU A 206 1.19 -5.09 6.78
CA LEU A 206 2.35 -5.52 7.54
C LEU A 206 2.71 -4.40 8.51
N PHE A 207 2.62 -4.65 9.79
CA PHE A 207 3.04 -3.70 10.83
C PHE A 207 4.48 -3.98 11.21
N LEU A 208 5.35 -3.00 10.96
CA LEU A 208 6.75 -3.06 11.39
C LEU A 208 6.89 -2.39 12.76
N GLU A 209 6.93 -3.21 13.81
CA GLU A 209 7.00 -2.80 15.20
C GLU A 209 8.08 -3.58 15.94
N ASN A 210 8.79 -2.92 16.83
CA ASN A 210 9.85 -3.57 17.60
C ASN A 210 10.79 -4.39 16.72
N LYS A 211 11.10 -3.88 15.51
CA LYS A 211 11.99 -4.51 14.50
C LYS A 211 11.44 -5.77 13.83
N LYS A 212 10.19 -6.16 14.13
CA LYS A 212 9.51 -7.36 13.63
C LYS A 212 8.29 -6.99 12.78
N ILE A 213 7.89 -7.92 11.92
CA ILE A 213 6.65 -7.80 11.15
C ILE A 213 5.53 -8.57 11.86
N ARG A 214 4.40 -7.89 12.06
CA ARG A 214 3.13 -8.53 12.39
C ARG A 214 2.19 -8.45 11.18
N ASN A 215 1.70 -9.59 10.72
CA ASN A 215 0.71 -9.67 9.65
C ASN A 215 -0.68 -9.35 10.22
N HIS A 216 -1.36 -8.40 9.62
CA HIS A 216 -2.79 -8.17 9.83
C HIS A 216 -3.53 -8.34 8.52
N ASN A 217 -4.28 -9.42 8.42
CA ASN A 217 -5.28 -9.55 7.37
C ASN A 217 -6.41 -8.57 7.68
N LEU A 218 -6.73 -7.72 6.72
CA LEU A 218 -7.94 -6.93 6.81
C LEU A 218 -9.12 -7.90 6.83
N ASN A 219 -9.72 -8.13 8.00
CA ASN A 219 -11.10 -8.52 8.01
C ASN A 219 -11.85 -7.31 7.41
N LYS A 220 -12.20 -7.39 6.13
CA LYS A 220 -13.03 -6.39 5.43
C LYS A 220 -14.49 -6.43 5.94
N GLU A 221 -14.70 -6.89 7.14
CA GLU A 221 -15.98 -6.78 7.82
C GLU A 221 -16.19 -5.31 8.18
N LYS A 222 -16.85 -4.61 7.26
CA LYS A 222 -17.31 -3.26 7.52
C LYS A 222 -18.24 -3.34 8.73
N MET A 223 -17.83 -2.74 9.85
CA MET A 223 -18.71 -2.57 10.99
C MET A 223 -19.65 -1.39 10.70
N PHE A 224 -20.92 -1.63 10.70
CA PHE A 224 -21.93 -0.60 10.57
C PHE A 224 -22.35 -0.18 11.96
N ILE A 225 -22.26 1.10 12.25
CA ILE A 225 -22.70 1.70 13.51
C ILE A 225 -23.96 2.46 13.23
N ILE A 226 -25.09 1.98 13.78
CA ILE A 226 -26.38 2.65 13.69
C ILE A 226 -26.58 3.41 15.00
N GLU A 227 -26.59 4.73 14.95
CA GLU A 227 -26.93 5.58 16.10
C GLU A 227 -28.44 5.74 16.19
N ILE A 228 -29.02 5.48 17.37
CA ILE A 228 -30.45 5.60 17.63
C ILE A 228 -30.73 6.78 18.56
N SER A 229 -31.92 7.43 18.38
CA SER A 229 -32.25 8.69 19.05
C SER A 229 -32.54 8.56 20.55
N ASN A 230 -32.95 7.39 21.04
CA ASN A 230 -33.32 7.20 22.45
C ASN A 230 -32.67 5.94 23.02
N LYS A 231 -32.30 6.00 24.33
CA LYS A 231 -31.97 4.79 25.10
C LYS A 231 -33.19 3.90 25.19
N THR A 232 -33.17 2.77 24.53
CA THR A 232 -34.21 1.75 24.65
C THR A 232 -33.73 0.69 25.62
N PRO A 233 -34.29 0.65 26.87
CA PRO A 233 -33.79 -0.25 27.93
C PRO A 233 -33.98 -1.75 27.64
N ASN A 234 -34.76 -2.12 26.62
CA ASN A 234 -35.16 -3.51 26.35
C ASN A 234 -34.95 -3.92 24.88
N LEU A 235 -33.92 -3.47 24.23
CA LEU A 235 -33.59 -3.95 22.89
C LEU A 235 -32.70 -5.21 23.02
N GLU A 236 -33.33 -6.36 23.26
CA GLU A 236 -32.62 -7.64 23.15
C GLU A 236 -32.55 -8.05 21.68
N ILE A 237 -31.36 -8.05 21.15
CA ILE A 237 -31.04 -8.58 19.81
C ILE A 237 -30.17 -9.82 20.02
N ASN A 238 -30.81 -11.00 19.92
CA ASN A 238 -30.13 -12.29 20.05
C ASN A 238 -29.43 -12.67 18.74
N ASP A 239 -28.39 -11.92 18.37
CA ASP A 239 -27.56 -12.25 17.22
C ASP A 239 -26.10 -11.92 17.54
N LYS A 240 -25.21 -12.89 17.29
CA LYS A 240 -23.78 -12.76 17.61
C LYS A 240 -23.07 -11.64 16.82
N ASN A 241 -23.64 -11.22 15.70
CA ASN A 241 -23.10 -10.22 14.80
C ASN A 241 -23.70 -8.82 15.04
N ILE A 242 -24.56 -8.67 16.07
CA ILE A 242 -25.22 -7.41 16.41
C ILE A 242 -24.98 -7.14 17.89
N VAL A 243 -24.28 -6.08 18.21
CA VAL A 243 -23.98 -5.67 19.58
C VAL A 243 -24.60 -4.31 19.87
N LEU A 244 -25.43 -4.23 20.92
CA LEU A 244 -25.96 -2.97 21.42
C LEU A 244 -25.01 -2.41 22.49
N LYS A 245 -24.52 -1.21 22.28
CA LYS A 245 -23.68 -0.49 23.25
C LYS A 245 -24.16 0.96 23.36
N ASP A 246 -24.73 1.32 24.48
CA ASP A 246 -25.36 2.63 24.71
C ASP A 246 -26.48 2.92 23.68
N ASN A 247 -26.32 3.99 22.87
CA ASN A 247 -27.24 4.35 21.80
C ASN A 247 -26.73 3.91 20.40
N LYS A 248 -25.78 2.95 20.34
CA LYS A 248 -25.16 2.48 19.10
C LYS A 248 -25.38 1.00 18.93
N ILE A 249 -25.82 0.62 17.73
CA ILE A 249 -25.96 -0.77 17.33
C ILE A 249 -24.81 -1.07 16.36
N LEU A 250 -23.93 -1.98 16.74
CA LEU A 250 -22.79 -2.42 15.96
C LEU A 250 -23.21 -3.66 15.17
N VAL A 251 -23.09 -3.61 13.83
CA VAL A 251 -23.45 -4.71 12.92
C VAL A 251 -22.24 -5.06 12.09
N SER A 252 -21.71 -6.26 12.28
CA SER A 252 -20.48 -6.73 11.60
C SER A 252 -20.73 -7.36 10.22
N ASP A 253 -21.98 -7.64 9.86
CA ASP A 253 -22.34 -8.25 8.57
C ASP A 253 -23.36 -7.40 7.82
N LYS A 254 -23.04 -7.03 6.57
CA LYS A 254 -23.92 -6.28 5.69
C LYS A 254 -25.31 -6.96 5.50
N ASN A 255 -25.35 -8.29 5.50
CA ASN A 255 -26.60 -9.04 5.37
C ASN A 255 -27.50 -8.87 6.59
N GLN A 256 -26.93 -8.60 7.77
CA GLN A 256 -27.64 -8.34 9.01
C GLN A 256 -28.22 -6.91 9.10
N LEU A 257 -27.74 -5.98 8.27
CA LEU A 257 -28.28 -4.60 8.26
C LEU A 257 -29.77 -4.57 7.99
N ASN A 258 -30.24 -5.29 6.97
CA ASN A 258 -31.65 -5.32 6.61
C ASN A 258 -32.51 -5.89 7.74
N LYS A 259 -31.99 -6.90 8.46
CA LYS A 259 -32.65 -7.49 9.62
C LYS A 259 -32.70 -6.49 10.79
N THR A 260 -31.58 -5.80 11.01
CA THR A 260 -31.49 -4.76 12.04
C THR A 260 -32.47 -3.62 11.77
N PHE A 261 -32.53 -3.13 10.51
CA PHE A 261 -33.50 -2.09 10.14
C PHE A 261 -34.92 -2.50 10.32
N LYS A 262 -35.31 -3.75 9.99
CA LYS A 262 -36.64 -4.27 10.26
C LYS A 262 -36.97 -4.29 11.76
N ILE A 263 -36.06 -4.77 12.60
CA ILE A 263 -36.24 -4.78 14.05
C ILE A 263 -36.44 -3.36 14.61
N LEU A 264 -35.66 -2.39 14.11
CA LEU A 264 -35.79 -1.00 14.55
C LEU A 264 -37.11 -0.39 14.12
N ALA A 265 -37.54 -0.64 12.88
CA ALA A 265 -38.82 -0.18 12.36
C ALA A 265 -40.03 -0.79 13.12
N ASP A 266 -40.01 -2.11 13.36
CA ASP A 266 -41.08 -2.82 14.11
C ASP A 266 -41.18 -2.30 15.55
N LYS A 267 -40.08 -1.78 16.12
CA LYS A 267 -40.07 -1.22 17.48
C LYS A 267 -40.23 0.30 17.52
N ASN A 268 -40.49 0.95 16.37
CA ASN A 268 -40.58 2.41 16.23
C ASN A 268 -39.36 3.15 16.78
N ILE A 269 -38.15 2.59 16.57
CA ILE A 269 -36.90 3.20 16.99
C ILE A 269 -36.37 4.06 15.87
N GLU A 270 -36.18 5.33 16.13
CA GLU A 270 -35.66 6.31 15.17
C GLU A 270 -34.15 6.21 15.04
N ILE A 271 -33.69 6.07 13.80
CA ILE A 271 -32.27 6.09 13.45
C ILE A 271 -31.83 7.53 13.32
N LYS A 272 -30.81 7.92 14.09
CA LYS A 272 -30.24 9.27 14.07
C LYS A 272 -29.15 9.38 12.98
N ASP A 273 -28.30 8.37 12.89
CA ASP A 273 -27.19 8.34 11.92
C ASP A 273 -26.73 6.91 11.63
N ILE A 274 -26.08 6.71 10.49
CA ILE A 274 -25.47 5.43 10.10
C ILE A 274 -24.03 5.71 9.69
N LEU A 275 -23.11 5.25 10.50
CA LEU A 275 -21.68 5.33 10.23
C LEU A 275 -21.15 3.98 9.74
N ILE A 276 -20.27 4.02 8.77
CA ILE A 276 -19.54 2.83 8.34
C ILE A 276 -18.14 2.98 8.90
N GLU A 277 -17.82 2.18 9.89
CA GLU A 277 -16.49 2.17 10.49
C GLU A 277 -15.71 0.96 9.95
N SER A 278 -14.58 1.21 9.35
CA SER A 278 -13.54 0.20 9.12
C SER A 278 -12.71 0.10 10.42
N ASP A 279 -13.32 -0.49 11.44
CA ASP A 279 -12.95 -0.28 12.84
C ASP A 279 -11.67 -0.97 13.29
N SER A 280 -11.16 -1.94 12.53
CA SER A 280 -9.97 -2.71 12.96
C SER A 280 -8.66 -1.92 12.80
N ILE A 281 -8.60 -1.01 11.85
CA ILE A 281 -7.36 -0.38 11.42
C ILE A 281 -7.01 0.84 12.27
N ASN A 282 -7.97 1.72 12.55
CA ASN A 282 -7.72 2.92 13.36
C ASN A 282 -7.40 2.57 14.82
N LYS A 283 -8.08 1.57 15.40
CA LYS A 283 -7.76 1.09 16.76
C LYS A 283 -6.37 0.48 16.86
N LEU A 284 -5.98 -0.31 15.88
CA LEU A 284 -4.63 -0.88 15.82
C LEU A 284 -3.56 0.19 15.70
N PHE A 285 -3.80 1.24 14.91
CA PHE A 285 -2.85 2.34 14.78
C PHE A 285 -2.74 3.17 16.06
N ASP A 286 -3.86 3.40 16.74
CA ASP A 286 -3.89 4.11 18.02
C ASP A 286 -3.23 3.28 19.14
N GLU A 287 -3.42 1.96 19.16
CA GLU A 287 -2.71 1.04 20.06
C GLU A 287 -1.20 1.08 19.81
N VAL A 288 -0.77 1.04 18.54
CA VAL A 288 0.63 1.13 18.11
C VAL A 288 1.27 2.48 18.48
N GLN A 289 0.51 3.57 18.43
CA GLN A 289 1.01 4.90 18.84
C GLN A 289 1.01 5.07 20.37
N ASN A 290 0.05 4.49 21.07
CA ASN A 290 -0.10 4.65 22.53
C ASN A 290 0.88 3.79 23.33
N GLU A 291 1.30 2.61 22.82
CA GLU A 291 2.38 1.81 23.43
C GLU A 291 3.75 2.53 23.45
N LYS A 292 3.91 3.64 22.73
CA LYS A 292 5.14 4.47 22.75
C LYS A 292 5.15 5.55 23.82
N ASN A 293 3.98 5.87 24.40
CA ASN A 293 3.83 6.93 25.41
C ASN A 293 3.73 6.37 26.85
N SER A 294 3.83 5.09 26.98
CA SER A 294 3.96 4.36 28.26
C SER A 294 5.33 3.69 28.36
#